data_7ff405acae71f9b05667b792f7f8c891
#
_entry.id   7ff405acae71f9b05667b792f7f8c891
#
_cell.length_a   1.000
_cell.length_b   1.000
_cell.length_c   1.000
_cell.angle_alpha   90.00
_cell.angle_beta   90.00
_cell.angle_gamma   90.00
#
_symmetry.space_group_name_H-M   'P 1'
#
loop_
_entity.id
_entity.type
_entity.pdbx_description
1 polymer ?
#
loop_
_entity_poly.entity_id
_entity_poly.type
_entity_poly.pdbx_seq_one_letter_code
_entity_poly.pdbx_strand_id
1 'polypeptide(L)'
;MEEEEGAEKLKSDLPETEIYCYVVALMHMIDAKDASSIQLSEICLHRLSSFNRRTLDAFAAKVYFYYSLAHERFGNIRDARQTLLALHRQATSRLDAIGQETTLNLLLRNYVSLKQYELAEQLRSKTVLPSSRSSAQQCRYLYYLGRIRAIQLEYTEAKECLTQALRKAPNNAAWGFKLILTKWICIVRLLLGEIPERKFLSSPSEMRSKLLPYFELTSAVRAGDLHEFALVVEKHRSTFEKDNVFNLITRLRRNVIRTGLAKVNVAYSKISLNDIALKLGLKKDVDMSNTSSNNINNEGAIECVVAKAIRDGAVDAQIDFETGIMTSNETKDAYGTSLPAEVFHQRVAYCLDVHNECQRAMRYAEKSSNKTNETKEERMKRLEDEEALREFMEEEEDYF
;
A
#
# COMPACT_ATOMS: atom_id res chain seq x y z
N MET A 1 20.10 -34.58 47.36
CA MET A 1 18.73 -35.15 47.45
C MET A 1 17.69 -34.04 47.61
N GLU A 2 17.88 -32.99 48.42
CA GLU A 2 16.90 -31.91 48.57
C GLU A 2 16.89 -30.95 47.34
N GLU A 3 17.98 -30.80 46.62
CA GLU A 3 18.04 -29.99 45.39
C GLU A 3 17.40 -30.69 44.17
N GLU A 4 17.39 -32.03 44.15
CA GLU A 4 16.71 -32.79 43.09
C GLU A 4 15.19 -32.86 43.31
N GLU A 5 14.70 -32.88 44.55
CA GLU A 5 13.27 -32.78 44.86
C GLU A 5 12.70 -31.40 44.59
N GLY A 6 13.50 -30.32 44.69
CA GLY A 6 13.13 -28.99 44.28
C GLY A 6 12.93 -28.83 42.76
N ALA A 7 13.77 -29.52 41.99
CA ALA A 7 13.69 -29.54 40.53
C ALA A 7 12.54 -30.41 39.98
N GLU A 8 12.12 -31.44 40.72
CA GLU A 8 10.97 -32.25 40.34
C GLU A 8 9.62 -31.59 40.67
N LYS A 9 9.53 -30.73 41.71
CA LYS A 9 8.31 -29.96 42.00
C LYS A 9 8.00 -28.92 40.97
N LEU A 10 8.97 -28.39 40.23
CA LEU A 10 8.79 -27.48 39.09
C LEU A 10 8.20 -28.15 37.84
N LYS A 11 8.19 -29.50 37.78
CA LYS A 11 7.59 -30.24 36.65
C LYS A 11 6.06 -30.36 36.70
N SER A 12 5.42 -29.92 37.75
CA SER A 12 3.95 -29.94 37.89
C SER A 12 3.24 -28.69 37.42
N ASP A 13 3.97 -27.64 36.99
CA ASP A 13 3.35 -26.41 36.57
C ASP A 13 2.79 -26.53 35.12
N LEU A 14 1.62 -25.95 34.93
CA LEU A 14 0.97 -25.89 33.62
C LEU A 14 1.93 -25.23 32.62
N PRO A 15 2.12 -25.79 31.41
CA PRO A 15 3.02 -25.22 30.39
C PRO A 15 2.64 -23.77 30.04
N GLU A 16 1.38 -23.41 30.20
CA GLU A 16 0.86 -22.06 29.98
C GLU A 16 1.46 -21.04 30.97
N THR A 17 1.61 -21.41 32.23
CA THR A 17 2.22 -20.55 33.25
C THR A 17 3.71 -20.38 33.03
N GLU A 18 4.42 -21.48 32.66
CA GLU A 18 5.84 -21.43 32.32
C GLU A 18 6.09 -20.45 31.15
N ILE A 19 5.36 -20.58 30.04
CA ILE A 19 5.52 -19.71 28.87
C ILE A 19 5.12 -18.27 29.20
N TYR A 20 4.09 -18.06 30.03
CA TYR A 20 3.70 -16.73 30.48
C TYR A 20 4.83 -16.03 31.26
N CYS A 21 5.50 -16.75 32.18
CA CYS A 21 6.64 -16.22 32.91
C CYS A 21 7.80 -15.83 31.96
N TYR A 22 8.10 -16.66 30.95
CA TYR A 22 9.10 -16.32 29.93
C TYR A 22 8.71 -15.04 29.16
N VAL A 23 7.45 -14.88 28.78
CA VAL A 23 6.97 -13.66 28.08
C VAL A 23 7.15 -12.41 28.96
N VAL A 24 6.81 -12.48 30.25
CA VAL A 24 6.98 -11.38 31.19
C VAL A 24 8.47 -11.04 31.40
N ALA A 25 9.31 -12.05 31.56
CA ALA A 25 10.76 -11.87 31.68
C ALA A 25 11.34 -11.23 30.40
N LEU A 26 10.95 -11.69 29.21
CA LEU A 26 11.35 -11.08 27.95
C LEU A 26 10.93 -9.62 27.82
N MET A 27 9.70 -9.29 28.22
CA MET A 27 9.23 -7.89 28.24
C MET A 27 10.13 -7.03 29.12
N HIS A 28 10.42 -7.48 30.34
CA HIS A 28 11.25 -6.76 31.27
C HIS A 28 12.68 -6.54 30.74
N MET A 29 13.32 -7.59 30.22
CA MET A 29 14.67 -7.48 29.66
C MET A 29 14.76 -6.57 28.44
N ILE A 30 13.78 -6.63 27.56
CA ILE A 30 13.71 -5.74 26.38
C ILE A 30 13.52 -4.28 26.81
N ASP A 31 12.70 -3.99 27.84
CA ASP A 31 12.51 -2.64 28.37
C ASP A 31 13.75 -2.14 29.14
N ALA A 32 14.45 -3.04 29.83
CA ALA A 32 15.74 -2.77 30.46
C ALA A 32 16.90 -2.59 29.46
N LYS A 33 16.66 -2.84 28.18
CA LYS A 33 17.66 -2.80 27.08
C LYS A 33 18.82 -3.78 27.28
N ASP A 34 18.54 -4.95 27.78
CA ASP A 34 19.55 -6.00 27.98
C ASP A 34 19.70 -6.86 26.71
N ALA A 35 20.95 -7.04 26.25
CA ALA A 35 21.28 -7.84 25.07
C ALA A 35 21.01 -9.35 25.28
N SER A 36 21.01 -9.83 26.54
CA SER A 36 20.69 -11.23 26.88
C SER A 36 19.26 -11.61 26.50
N SER A 37 18.41 -10.65 26.18
CA SER A 37 17.04 -10.88 25.70
C SER A 37 16.99 -11.75 24.42
N ILE A 38 18.03 -11.74 23.58
CA ILE A 38 18.12 -12.60 22.40
C ILE A 38 18.22 -14.07 22.83
N GLN A 39 19.16 -14.40 23.72
CA GLN A 39 19.36 -15.78 24.20
C GLN A 39 18.12 -16.31 24.91
N LEU A 40 17.50 -15.48 25.77
CA LEU A 40 16.25 -15.87 26.44
C LEU A 40 15.11 -16.10 25.44
N SER A 41 15.03 -15.32 24.38
CA SER A 41 14.01 -15.48 23.35
C SER A 41 14.18 -16.79 22.56
N GLU A 42 15.42 -17.21 22.29
CA GLU A 42 15.74 -18.50 21.65
C GLU A 42 15.40 -19.69 22.55
N ILE A 43 15.75 -19.60 23.82
CA ILE A 43 15.39 -20.63 24.83
C ILE A 43 13.86 -20.77 24.91
N CYS A 44 13.15 -19.63 24.95
CA CYS A 44 11.69 -19.62 24.98
C CYS A 44 11.06 -20.26 23.73
N LEU A 45 11.61 -20.00 22.55
CA LEU A 45 11.16 -20.63 21.29
C LEU A 45 11.41 -22.13 21.30
N HIS A 46 12.60 -22.57 21.76
CA HIS A 46 12.93 -24.00 21.88
C HIS A 46 11.97 -24.69 22.86
N ARG A 47 11.72 -24.07 24.00
CA ARG A 47 10.78 -24.60 24.99
C ARG A 47 9.36 -24.67 24.47
N LEU A 48 8.89 -23.62 23.76
CA LEU A 48 7.58 -23.59 23.12
C LEU A 48 7.41 -24.71 22.10
N SER A 49 8.44 -25.04 21.34
CA SER A 49 8.41 -26.11 20.34
C SER A 49 8.24 -27.49 20.93
N SER A 50 8.64 -27.71 22.22
CA SER A 50 8.46 -28.96 22.93
C SER A 50 7.02 -29.27 23.33
N PHE A 51 6.14 -28.27 23.34
CA PHE A 51 4.73 -28.40 23.68
C PHE A 51 3.85 -28.39 22.44
N ASN A 52 2.90 -29.32 22.37
CA ASN A 52 1.92 -29.39 21.28
C ASN A 52 0.49 -29.15 21.80
N ARG A 53 0.23 -27.92 22.27
CA ARG A 53 -1.10 -27.52 22.79
C ARG A 53 -1.60 -26.27 22.09
N ARG A 54 -2.88 -26.28 21.70
CA ARG A 54 -3.52 -25.10 21.06
C ARG A 54 -3.77 -23.94 22.02
N THR A 55 -3.84 -24.19 23.32
CA THR A 55 -3.95 -23.14 24.35
C THR A 55 -2.75 -22.21 24.36
N LEU A 56 -1.60 -22.68 23.88
CA LEU A 56 -0.36 -21.91 23.77
C LEU A 56 -0.27 -21.01 22.54
N ASP A 57 -1.14 -21.13 21.55
CA ASP A 57 -1.05 -20.41 20.28
C ASP A 57 -1.07 -18.87 20.49
N ALA A 58 -1.88 -18.37 21.43
CA ALA A 58 -1.95 -16.96 21.76
C ALA A 58 -0.67 -16.43 22.45
N PHE A 59 -0.03 -17.27 23.27
CA PHE A 59 1.26 -16.95 23.91
C PHE A 59 2.40 -17.06 22.91
N ALA A 60 2.37 -18.06 22.04
CA ALA A 60 3.31 -18.27 20.95
C ALA A 60 3.41 -17.02 20.06
N ALA A 61 2.27 -16.46 19.68
CA ALA A 61 2.23 -15.24 18.90
C ALA A 61 2.92 -14.04 19.57
N LYS A 62 2.82 -13.93 20.91
CA LYS A 62 3.55 -12.91 21.68
C LYS A 62 5.04 -13.21 21.75
N VAL A 63 5.42 -14.47 21.95
CA VAL A 63 6.83 -14.89 21.94
C VAL A 63 7.47 -14.54 20.58
N TYR A 64 6.82 -14.85 19.47
CA TYR A 64 7.31 -14.50 18.13
C TYR A 64 7.49 -12.98 17.96
N PHE A 65 6.56 -12.20 18.50
CA PHE A 65 6.68 -10.73 18.47
C PHE A 65 7.89 -10.23 19.26
N TYR A 66 8.10 -10.71 20.49
CA TYR A 66 9.23 -10.29 21.33
C TYR A 66 10.56 -10.82 20.81
N TYR A 67 10.59 -12.03 20.24
CA TYR A 67 11.75 -12.57 19.52
C TYR A 67 12.17 -11.63 18.38
N SER A 68 11.24 -11.28 17.51
CA SER A 68 11.52 -10.35 16.41
C SER A 68 11.96 -8.97 16.92
N LEU A 69 11.38 -8.48 18.01
CA LEU A 69 11.71 -7.18 18.61
C LEU A 69 13.11 -7.20 19.27
N ALA A 70 13.51 -8.30 19.92
CA ALA A 70 14.84 -8.47 20.48
C ALA A 70 15.92 -8.41 19.39
N HIS A 71 15.73 -9.15 18.29
CA HIS A 71 16.62 -9.09 17.14
C HIS A 71 16.64 -7.73 16.43
N GLU A 72 15.53 -6.99 16.44
CA GLU A 72 15.45 -5.63 15.87
C GLU A 72 16.22 -4.61 16.69
N ARG A 73 16.25 -4.77 18.05
CA ARG A 73 16.90 -3.82 18.94
C ARG A 73 18.39 -4.13 19.20
N PHE A 74 18.74 -5.37 19.30
CA PHE A 74 20.06 -5.81 19.80
C PHE A 74 20.83 -6.71 18.83
N GLY A 75 20.18 -7.30 17.83
CA GLY A 75 20.77 -8.24 16.92
C GLY A 75 20.65 -7.85 15.46
N ASN A 76 20.89 -8.82 14.60
CA ASN A 76 20.67 -8.69 13.17
C ASN A 76 19.23 -9.07 12.80
N ILE A 77 18.50 -8.14 12.23
CA ILE A 77 17.15 -8.42 11.72
C ILE A 77 17.15 -9.56 10.68
N ARG A 78 18.27 -9.76 9.98
CA ARG A 78 18.39 -10.81 8.95
C ARG A 78 18.39 -12.22 9.55
N ASP A 79 18.99 -12.41 10.71
CA ASP A 79 19.13 -13.71 11.34
C ASP A 79 17.77 -14.25 11.81
N ALA A 80 16.91 -13.37 12.32
CA ALA A 80 15.55 -13.72 12.71
C ALA A 80 14.65 -14.21 11.54
N ARG A 81 15.05 -13.95 10.29
CA ARG A 81 14.20 -14.24 9.12
C ARG A 81 13.99 -15.73 8.90
N GLN A 82 15.05 -16.52 9.00
CA GLN A 82 14.97 -17.96 8.75
C GLN A 82 14.07 -18.64 9.77
N THR A 83 14.24 -18.29 11.04
CA THR A 83 13.40 -18.80 12.13
C THR A 83 11.94 -18.38 11.97
N LEU A 84 11.67 -17.10 11.65
CA LEU A 84 10.31 -16.61 11.39
C LEU A 84 9.64 -17.30 10.18
N LEU A 85 10.39 -17.61 9.12
CA LEU A 85 9.86 -18.38 7.99
C LEU A 85 9.54 -19.83 8.38
N ALA A 86 10.38 -20.46 9.19
CA ALA A 86 10.12 -21.81 9.72
C ALA A 86 8.86 -21.81 10.61
N LEU A 87 8.74 -20.83 11.50
CA LEU A 87 7.59 -20.66 12.37
C LEU A 87 6.30 -20.38 11.59
N HIS A 88 6.39 -19.59 10.52
CA HIS A 88 5.23 -19.35 9.64
C HIS A 88 4.76 -20.63 8.94
N ARG A 89 5.68 -21.44 8.43
CA ARG A 89 5.36 -22.75 7.83
C ARG A 89 4.75 -23.70 8.86
N GLN A 90 5.28 -23.72 10.08
CA GLN A 90 4.75 -24.53 11.18
C GLN A 90 3.34 -24.08 11.57
N ALA A 91 3.08 -22.76 11.70
CA ALA A 91 1.76 -22.22 11.98
C ALA A 91 0.75 -22.55 10.87
N THR A 92 1.22 -22.53 9.60
CA THR A 92 0.38 -22.93 8.45
C THR A 92 0.02 -24.42 8.51
N SER A 93 0.96 -25.28 8.81
CA SER A 93 0.73 -26.74 8.94
C SER A 93 -0.23 -27.07 10.09
N ARG A 94 -0.15 -26.31 11.19
CA ARG A 94 -1.02 -26.47 12.37
C ARG A 94 -2.39 -25.79 12.21
N LEU A 95 -2.61 -25.03 11.16
CA LEU A 95 -3.82 -24.19 10.98
C LEU A 95 -4.01 -23.19 12.16
N ASP A 96 -2.90 -22.67 12.71
CA ASP A 96 -2.90 -21.64 13.73
C ASP A 96 -3.06 -20.26 13.08
N ALA A 97 -4.28 -19.73 13.03
CA ALA A 97 -4.55 -18.44 12.42
C ALA A 97 -3.83 -17.27 13.12
N ILE A 98 -3.70 -17.30 14.46
CA ILE A 98 -3.08 -16.24 15.24
C ILE A 98 -1.56 -16.21 14.97
N GLY A 99 -0.93 -17.38 14.98
CA GLY A 99 0.49 -17.54 14.65
C GLY A 99 0.80 -17.14 13.21
N GLN A 100 -0.04 -17.53 12.24
CA GLN A 100 0.10 -17.15 10.83
C GLN A 100 0.05 -15.64 10.64
N GLU A 101 -0.97 -14.95 11.20
CA GLU A 101 -1.10 -13.49 11.11
C GLU A 101 0.09 -12.76 11.70
N THR A 102 0.53 -13.18 12.88
CA THR A 102 1.63 -12.51 13.58
C THR A 102 2.96 -12.73 12.87
N THR A 103 3.29 -13.96 12.49
CA THR A 103 4.54 -14.26 11.78
C THR A 103 4.59 -13.62 10.40
N LEU A 104 3.48 -13.59 9.66
CA LEU A 104 3.38 -12.90 8.38
C LEU A 104 3.66 -11.39 8.53
N ASN A 105 3.03 -10.74 9.50
CA ASN A 105 3.25 -9.32 9.77
C ASN A 105 4.68 -9.01 10.22
N LEU A 106 5.32 -9.90 10.99
CA LEU A 106 6.70 -9.75 11.41
C LEU A 106 7.68 -9.94 10.24
N LEU A 107 7.41 -10.89 9.35
CA LEU A 107 8.18 -11.07 8.11
C LEU A 107 8.06 -9.86 7.18
N LEU A 108 6.85 -9.35 6.96
CA LEU A 108 6.66 -8.12 6.18
C LEU A 108 7.37 -6.93 6.80
N ARG A 109 7.32 -6.78 8.14
CA ARG A 109 8.08 -5.75 8.87
C ARG A 109 9.58 -5.89 8.64
N ASN A 110 10.12 -7.09 8.72
CA ASN A 110 11.52 -7.41 8.50
C ASN A 110 11.95 -7.00 7.06
N TYR A 111 11.21 -7.44 6.02
CA TYR A 111 11.52 -7.09 4.64
C TYR A 111 11.42 -5.60 4.37
N VAL A 112 10.40 -4.93 4.88
CA VAL A 112 10.21 -3.48 4.72
C VAL A 112 11.30 -2.68 5.43
N SER A 113 11.75 -3.12 6.61
CA SER A 113 12.85 -2.48 7.35
C SER A 113 14.17 -2.57 6.58
N LEU A 114 14.43 -3.69 5.91
CA LEU A 114 15.60 -3.92 5.07
C LEU A 114 15.44 -3.39 3.63
N LYS A 115 14.32 -2.74 3.31
CA LYS A 115 13.99 -2.22 1.97
C LYS A 115 13.94 -3.28 0.86
N GLN A 116 13.66 -4.54 1.21
CA GLN A 116 13.56 -5.68 0.29
C GLN A 116 12.11 -5.88 -0.16
N TYR A 117 11.59 -4.95 -0.95
CA TYR A 117 10.17 -4.92 -1.34
C TYR A 117 9.77 -6.06 -2.29
N GLU A 118 10.68 -6.48 -3.16
CA GLU A 118 10.44 -7.60 -4.09
C GLU A 118 10.20 -8.92 -3.35
N LEU A 119 11.03 -9.21 -2.34
CA LEU A 119 10.87 -10.41 -1.51
C LEU A 119 9.60 -10.34 -0.65
N ALA A 120 9.23 -9.14 -0.19
CA ALA A 120 7.98 -8.93 0.53
C ALA A 120 6.77 -9.23 -0.36
N GLU A 121 6.79 -8.83 -1.64
CA GLU A 121 5.73 -9.13 -2.59
C GLU A 121 5.67 -10.61 -2.97
N GLN A 122 6.82 -11.25 -3.16
CA GLN A 122 6.89 -12.70 -3.37
C GLN A 122 6.33 -13.49 -2.19
N LEU A 123 6.58 -13.04 -0.97
CA LEU A 123 5.97 -13.64 0.23
C LEU A 123 4.46 -13.45 0.20
N ARG A 124 3.98 -12.22 -0.08
CA ARG A 124 2.56 -11.91 -0.14
C ARG A 124 1.82 -12.75 -1.19
N SER A 125 2.40 -12.89 -2.38
CA SER A 125 1.77 -13.67 -3.47
C SER A 125 1.62 -15.15 -3.14
N LYS A 126 2.51 -15.70 -2.29
CA LYS A 126 2.50 -17.11 -1.87
C LYS A 126 1.71 -17.37 -0.59
N THR A 127 1.34 -16.31 0.15
CA THR A 127 0.66 -16.43 1.43
C THR A 127 -0.68 -15.71 1.39
N VAL A 128 -1.69 -16.36 1.95
CA VAL A 128 -3.03 -15.75 2.13
C VAL A 128 -3.16 -15.37 3.59
N LEU A 129 -3.62 -14.14 3.85
CA LEU A 129 -3.95 -13.75 5.22
C LEU A 129 -5.19 -14.54 5.66
N PRO A 130 -5.12 -15.32 6.75
CA PRO A 130 -6.29 -16.00 7.27
C PRO A 130 -7.36 -14.98 7.68
N SER A 131 -8.62 -15.41 7.76
CA SER A 131 -9.71 -14.54 8.23
C SER A 131 -9.41 -14.06 9.64
N SER A 132 -8.90 -12.84 9.74
CA SER A 132 -8.34 -12.29 10.96
C SER A 132 -9.41 -12.00 11.99
N ARG A 133 -9.25 -12.53 13.20
CA ARG A 133 -10.02 -12.13 14.38
C ARG A 133 -9.47 -10.86 15.01
N SER A 134 -8.19 -10.53 14.76
CA SER A 134 -7.51 -9.40 15.37
C SER A 134 -7.48 -8.20 14.44
N SER A 135 -8.31 -7.20 14.70
CA SER A 135 -8.30 -5.90 14.01
C SER A 135 -6.90 -5.24 14.01
N ALA A 136 -6.12 -5.41 15.09
CA ALA A 136 -4.77 -4.87 15.18
C ALA A 136 -3.78 -5.51 14.19
N GLN A 137 -3.84 -6.84 14.00
CA GLN A 137 -2.99 -7.54 13.04
C GLN A 137 -3.38 -7.19 11.61
N GLN A 138 -4.67 -7.06 11.35
CA GLN A 138 -5.20 -6.66 10.06
C GLN A 138 -4.77 -5.23 9.67
N CYS A 139 -4.80 -4.29 10.63
CA CYS A 139 -4.28 -2.93 10.42
C CYS A 139 -2.79 -2.93 10.06
N ARG A 140 -1.97 -3.74 10.75
CA ARG A 140 -0.53 -3.86 10.47
C ARG A 140 -0.28 -4.44 9.09
N TYR A 141 -1.01 -5.48 8.71
CA TYR A 141 -0.92 -6.08 7.39
C TYR A 141 -1.24 -5.08 6.28
N LEU A 142 -2.38 -4.38 6.39
CA LEU A 142 -2.79 -3.36 5.42
C LEU A 142 -1.78 -2.20 5.33
N TYR A 143 -1.15 -1.84 6.44
CA TYR A 143 -0.10 -0.83 6.45
C TYR A 143 1.14 -1.28 5.67
N TYR A 144 1.64 -2.50 5.91
CA TYR A 144 2.80 -3.01 5.18
C TYR A 144 2.48 -3.21 3.70
N LEU A 145 1.31 -3.74 3.38
CA LEU A 145 0.83 -3.87 2.01
C LEU A 145 0.77 -2.51 1.30
N GLY A 146 0.16 -1.52 1.92
CA GLY A 146 0.08 -0.17 1.36
C GLY A 146 1.46 0.48 1.12
N ARG A 147 2.44 0.21 1.99
CA ARG A 147 3.83 0.67 1.78
C ARG A 147 4.50 -0.03 0.59
N ILE A 148 4.33 -1.34 0.46
CA ILE A 148 4.88 -2.13 -0.65
C ILE A 148 4.28 -1.62 -1.97
N ARG A 149 2.95 -1.50 -2.05
CA ARG A 149 2.23 -0.99 -3.23
C ARG A 149 2.65 0.44 -3.60
N ALA A 150 2.82 1.33 -2.62
CA ALA A 150 3.28 2.70 -2.87
C ALA A 150 4.66 2.75 -3.54
N ILE A 151 5.56 1.83 -3.20
CA ILE A 151 6.89 1.75 -3.79
C ILE A 151 6.86 1.11 -5.18
N GLN A 152 5.95 0.16 -5.40
CA GLN A 152 5.68 -0.48 -6.70
C GLN A 152 4.95 0.45 -7.69
N LEU A 153 4.61 1.68 -7.29
CA LEU A 153 3.89 2.68 -8.09
C LEU A 153 2.37 2.45 -8.21
N GLU A 154 1.82 1.48 -7.53
CA GLU A 154 0.38 1.19 -7.47
C GLU A 154 -0.29 2.08 -6.42
N TYR A 155 -0.35 3.39 -6.70
CA TYR A 155 -0.80 4.38 -5.71
C TYR A 155 -2.28 4.28 -5.37
N THR A 156 -3.13 3.82 -6.28
CA THR A 156 -4.57 3.62 -6.06
C THR A 156 -4.81 2.55 -4.99
N GLU A 157 -4.24 1.37 -5.17
CA GLU A 157 -4.34 0.29 -4.20
C GLU A 157 -3.66 0.63 -2.87
N ALA A 158 -2.49 1.31 -2.94
CA ALA A 158 -1.81 1.81 -1.74
C ALA A 158 -2.69 2.75 -0.91
N LYS A 159 -3.39 3.69 -1.56
CA LYS A 159 -4.34 4.60 -0.91
C LYS A 159 -5.47 3.84 -0.24
N GLU A 160 -6.06 2.87 -0.93
CA GLU A 160 -7.15 2.05 -0.38
C GLU A 160 -6.71 1.26 0.85
N CYS A 161 -5.60 0.52 0.74
CA CYS A 161 -5.04 -0.26 1.85
C CYS A 161 -4.73 0.62 3.07
N LEU A 162 -4.05 1.75 2.87
CA LEU A 162 -3.70 2.66 3.97
C LEU A 162 -4.93 3.34 4.58
N THR A 163 -5.93 3.69 3.78
CA THR A 163 -7.18 4.29 4.26
C THR A 163 -8.00 3.26 5.05
N GLN A 164 -8.07 2.02 4.60
CA GLN A 164 -8.70 0.92 5.35
C GLN A 164 -7.97 0.66 6.67
N ALA A 165 -6.63 0.69 6.67
CA ALA A 165 -5.84 0.55 7.90
C ALA A 165 -6.18 1.67 8.91
N LEU A 166 -6.31 2.92 8.43
CA LEU A 166 -6.67 4.05 9.29
C LEU A 166 -8.09 3.91 9.88
N ARG A 167 -9.05 3.43 9.07
CA ARG A 167 -10.44 3.21 9.53
C ARG A 167 -10.54 2.11 10.57
N LYS A 168 -9.74 1.05 10.45
CA LYS A 168 -9.73 -0.07 11.39
C LYS A 168 -8.90 0.19 12.64
N ALA A 169 -8.06 1.23 12.64
CA ALA A 169 -7.25 1.62 13.79
C ALA A 169 -8.14 2.14 14.94
N PRO A 170 -7.84 1.79 16.21
CA PRO A 170 -8.64 2.21 17.36
C PRO A 170 -8.66 3.73 17.51
N ASN A 171 -9.82 4.32 17.85
CA ASN A 171 -9.99 5.78 17.86
C ASN A 171 -9.14 6.49 18.92
N ASN A 172 -9.03 5.93 20.10
CA ASN A 172 -8.41 6.58 21.26
C ASN A 172 -7.04 6.02 21.65
N ALA A 173 -6.43 5.18 20.79
CA ALA A 173 -5.14 4.56 21.05
C ALA A 173 -4.27 4.54 19.80
N ALA A 174 -3.01 4.11 19.97
CA ALA A 174 -2.05 3.93 18.89
C ALA A 174 -1.75 5.19 18.06
N TRP A 175 -1.64 6.35 18.71
CA TRP A 175 -1.37 7.65 18.07
C TRP A 175 -0.13 7.63 17.16
N GLY A 176 0.93 6.93 17.59
CA GLY A 176 2.14 6.77 16.78
C GLY A 176 1.89 6.03 15.45
N PHE A 177 1.07 4.99 15.47
CA PHE A 177 0.70 4.24 14.28
C PHE A 177 -0.17 5.07 13.33
N LYS A 178 -1.17 5.77 13.88
CA LYS A 178 -2.01 6.69 13.10
C LYS A 178 -1.19 7.80 12.46
N LEU A 179 -0.22 8.35 13.19
CA LEU A 179 0.68 9.38 12.67
C LEU A 179 1.43 8.87 11.43
N ILE A 180 2.01 7.67 11.51
CA ILE A 180 2.72 7.08 10.39
C ILE A 180 1.77 6.83 9.21
N LEU A 181 0.58 6.29 9.46
CA LEU A 181 -0.44 6.10 8.41
C LEU A 181 -0.82 7.43 7.74
N THR A 182 -1.08 8.48 8.52
CA THR A 182 -1.45 9.80 8.00
C THR A 182 -0.35 10.38 7.12
N LYS A 183 0.92 10.24 7.51
CA LYS A 183 2.08 10.65 6.71
C LYS A 183 2.10 9.94 5.35
N TRP A 184 1.96 8.62 5.35
CA TRP A 184 1.96 7.83 4.12
C TRP A 184 0.74 8.12 3.22
N ILE A 185 -0.45 8.23 3.79
CA ILE A 185 -1.68 8.57 3.06
C ILE A 185 -1.54 9.95 2.41
N CYS A 186 -0.98 10.93 3.13
CA CYS A 186 -0.74 12.27 2.59
C CYS A 186 0.12 12.21 1.32
N ILE A 187 1.26 11.51 1.37
CA ILE A 187 2.17 11.40 0.23
C ILE A 187 1.53 10.65 -0.94
N VAL A 188 0.86 9.52 -0.67
CA VAL A 188 0.21 8.73 -1.71
C VAL A 188 -0.91 9.52 -2.40
N ARG A 189 -1.71 10.29 -1.65
CA ARG A 189 -2.72 11.19 -2.23
C ARG A 189 -2.08 12.26 -3.10
N LEU A 190 -1.00 12.89 -2.63
CA LEU A 190 -0.27 13.89 -3.43
C LEU A 190 0.31 13.26 -4.71
N LEU A 191 0.78 12.00 -4.68
CA LEU A 191 1.26 11.29 -5.87
C LEU A 191 0.15 10.95 -6.85
N LEU A 192 -1.07 10.73 -6.38
CA LEU A 192 -2.25 10.59 -7.23
C LEU A 192 -2.73 11.94 -7.82
N GLY A 193 -2.21 13.06 -7.33
CA GLY A 193 -2.67 14.40 -7.71
C GLY A 193 -3.81 14.94 -6.84
N GLU A 194 -4.22 14.18 -5.82
CA GLU A 194 -5.25 14.60 -4.87
C GLU A 194 -4.61 15.46 -3.76
N ILE A 195 -5.14 16.64 -3.54
CA ILE A 195 -4.66 17.51 -2.46
C ILE A 195 -5.44 17.21 -1.18
N PRO A 196 -4.78 16.71 -0.11
CA PRO A 196 -5.46 16.44 1.15
C PRO A 196 -6.10 17.69 1.76
N GLU A 197 -7.25 17.51 2.41
CA GLU A 197 -7.90 18.58 3.15
C GLU A 197 -7.04 19.02 4.35
N ARG A 198 -7.10 20.32 4.69
CA ARG A 198 -6.39 20.86 5.86
C ARG A 198 -6.82 20.18 7.17
N LYS A 199 -8.10 19.84 7.30
CA LYS A 199 -8.66 19.13 8.47
C LYS A 199 -8.00 17.78 8.69
N PHE A 200 -7.67 17.04 7.62
CA PHE A 200 -7.03 15.72 7.69
C PHE A 200 -5.63 15.78 8.36
N LEU A 201 -4.87 16.85 8.13
CA LEU A 201 -3.53 17.04 8.68
C LEU A 201 -3.52 17.80 10.01
N SER A 202 -4.59 18.51 10.38
CA SER A 202 -4.67 19.31 11.61
C SER A 202 -5.37 18.59 12.75
N SER A 203 -6.06 17.50 12.51
CA SER A 203 -6.79 16.72 13.50
C SER A 203 -6.11 15.36 13.74
N PRO A 204 -5.87 14.93 14.98
CA PRO A 204 -6.04 15.64 16.27
C PRO A 204 -4.87 16.57 16.60
N SER A 205 -5.09 17.48 17.56
CA SER A 205 -4.13 18.52 17.95
C SER A 205 -2.75 17.98 18.37
N GLU A 206 -2.71 16.81 18.98
CA GLU A 206 -1.48 16.15 19.46
C GLU A 206 -0.52 15.74 18.32
N MET A 207 -1.05 15.46 17.13
CA MET A 207 -0.24 15.06 15.97
C MET A 207 0.20 16.26 15.11
N ARG A 208 -0.39 17.43 15.33
CA ARG A 208 -0.18 18.62 14.48
C ARG A 208 1.30 19.02 14.36
N SER A 209 2.04 19.04 15.47
CA SER A 209 3.46 19.40 15.47
C SER A 209 4.32 18.45 14.64
N LYS A 210 4.00 17.15 14.69
CA LYS A 210 4.73 16.11 13.92
C LYS A 210 4.31 16.02 12.47
N LEU A 211 3.13 16.56 12.10
CA LEU A 211 2.62 16.62 10.73
C LEU A 211 2.93 17.96 10.05
N LEU A 212 3.50 18.93 10.74
CA LEU A 212 3.85 20.24 10.20
C LEU A 212 4.67 20.16 8.89
N PRO A 213 5.73 19.33 8.76
CA PRO A 213 6.48 19.19 7.51
C PRO A 213 5.61 18.75 6.33
N TYR A 214 4.67 17.85 6.59
CA TYR A 214 3.74 17.36 5.55
C TYR A 214 2.66 18.38 5.20
N PHE A 215 2.30 19.22 6.15
CA PHE A 215 1.38 20.34 5.89
C PHE A 215 2.05 21.41 5.01
N GLU A 216 3.31 21.81 5.32
CA GLU A 216 4.08 22.73 4.49
C GLU A 216 4.28 22.15 3.08
N LEU A 217 4.63 20.87 2.97
CA LEU A 217 4.75 20.15 1.70
C LEU A 217 3.43 20.19 0.88
N THR A 218 2.30 19.90 1.52
CA THR A 218 0.97 19.94 0.88
C THR A 218 0.62 21.35 0.41
N SER A 219 1.01 22.38 1.19
CA SER A 219 0.80 23.78 0.81
C SER A 219 1.62 24.18 -0.42
N ALA A 220 2.90 23.79 -0.47
CA ALA A 220 3.76 24.01 -1.62
C ALA A 220 3.26 23.30 -2.89
N VAL A 221 2.83 22.03 -2.77
CA VAL A 221 2.21 21.31 -3.89
C VAL A 221 0.91 21.97 -4.34
N ARG A 222 0.10 22.48 -3.41
CA ARG A 222 -1.12 23.24 -3.72
C ARG A 222 -0.81 24.57 -4.40
N ALA A 223 0.26 25.27 -3.99
CA ALA A 223 0.72 26.48 -4.65
C ALA A 223 1.16 26.20 -6.09
N GLY A 224 1.78 25.07 -6.34
CA GLY A 224 2.29 24.69 -7.66
C GLY A 224 3.59 25.38 -8.02
N ASP A 225 4.31 25.95 -7.04
CA ASP A 225 5.60 26.59 -7.19
C ASP A 225 6.73 25.60 -6.84
N LEU A 226 7.62 25.35 -7.82
CA LEU A 226 8.75 24.44 -7.65
C LEU A 226 9.80 24.98 -6.70
N HIS A 227 9.97 26.29 -6.64
CA HIS A 227 10.96 26.91 -5.75
C HIS A 227 10.54 26.75 -4.28
N GLU A 228 9.29 27.05 -3.94
CA GLU A 228 8.78 26.80 -2.60
C GLU A 228 8.85 25.33 -2.23
N PHE A 229 8.52 24.44 -3.18
CA PHE A 229 8.61 23.00 -2.97
C PHE A 229 10.05 22.55 -2.66
N ALA A 230 11.04 23.03 -3.41
CA ALA A 230 12.45 22.71 -3.19
C ALA A 230 12.93 23.17 -1.80
N LEU A 231 12.59 24.41 -1.40
CA LEU A 231 12.93 24.95 -0.07
C LEU A 231 12.33 24.11 1.07
N VAL A 232 11.07 23.70 0.95
CA VAL A 232 10.39 22.86 1.97
C VAL A 232 11.03 21.47 2.05
N VAL A 233 11.39 20.88 0.91
CA VAL A 233 12.04 19.56 0.87
C VAL A 233 13.41 19.61 1.53
N GLU A 234 14.22 20.64 1.26
CA GLU A 234 15.53 20.83 1.91
C GLU A 234 15.40 21.09 3.40
N LYS A 235 14.51 21.99 3.81
CA LYS A 235 14.25 22.32 5.21
C LYS A 235 13.92 21.08 6.06
N HIS A 236 13.12 20.15 5.52
CA HIS A 236 12.64 18.98 6.24
C HIS A 236 13.27 17.66 5.79
N ARG A 237 14.37 17.72 5.05
CA ARG A 237 15.05 16.54 4.48
C ARG A 237 15.31 15.45 5.51
N SER A 238 15.88 15.82 6.67
CA SER A 238 16.20 14.87 7.74
C SER A 238 14.97 14.13 8.29
N THR A 239 13.82 14.79 8.31
CA THR A 239 12.55 14.19 8.76
C THR A 239 12.02 13.20 7.71
N PHE A 240 12.07 13.58 6.44
CA PHE A 240 11.60 12.72 5.34
C PHE A 240 12.49 11.48 5.12
N GLU A 241 13.79 11.60 5.35
CA GLU A 241 14.72 10.48 5.31
C GLU A 241 14.47 9.49 6.46
N LYS A 242 14.24 9.99 7.69
CA LYS A 242 13.87 9.15 8.84
C LYS A 242 12.55 8.39 8.61
N ASP A 243 11.58 9.02 7.98
CA ASP A 243 10.30 8.40 7.65
C ASP A 243 10.38 7.47 6.41
N ASN A 244 11.54 7.38 5.74
CA ASN A 244 11.79 6.59 4.51
C ASN A 244 10.84 6.96 3.35
N VAL A 245 10.48 8.22 3.22
CA VAL A 245 9.55 8.71 2.19
C VAL A 245 10.21 9.68 1.19
N PHE A 246 11.47 10.02 1.40
CA PHE A 246 12.20 11.00 0.59
C PHE A 246 12.15 10.68 -0.92
N ASN A 247 12.35 9.41 -1.31
CA ASN A 247 12.31 9.00 -2.72
C ASN A 247 10.92 9.21 -3.35
N LEU A 248 9.84 9.05 -2.57
CA LEU A 248 8.48 9.32 -3.05
C LEU A 248 8.24 10.83 -3.19
N ILE A 249 8.78 11.62 -2.26
CA ILE A 249 8.67 13.09 -2.30
C ILE A 249 9.40 13.66 -3.52
N THR A 250 10.55 13.13 -3.89
CA THR A 250 11.27 13.56 -5.10
C THR A 250 10.41 13.37 -6.37
N ARG A 251 9.59 12.32 -6.41
CA ARG A 251 8.64 12.07 -7.52
C ARG A 251 7.49 13.07 -7.58
N LEU A 252 7.16 13.73 -6.45
CA LEU A 252 6.09 14.74 -6.41
C LEU A 252 6.39 15.97 -7.28
N ARG A 253 7.64 16.23 -7.62
CA ARG A 253 8.04 17.36 -8.50
C ARG A 253 7.17 17.43 -9.76
N ARG A 254 6.88 16.26 -10.37
CA ARG A 254 6.00 16.19 -11.55
C ARG A 254 4.57 16.67 -11.26
N ASN A 255 4.03 16.30 -10.10
CA ASN A 255 2.68 16.68 -9.72
C ASN A 255 2.59 18.17 -9.34
N VAL A 256 3.67 18.75 -8.79
CA VAL A 256 3.77 20.20 -8.55
C VAL A 256 3.67 20.96 -9.86
N ILE A 257 4.44 20.56 -10.87
CA ILE A 257 4.38 21.14 -12.22
C ILE A 257 2.97 21.03 -12.80
N ARG A 258 2.37 19.84 -12.72
CA ARG A 258 1.01 19.58 -13.21
C ARG A 258 -0.03 20.50 -12.55
N THR A 259 0.05 20.64 -11.22
CA THR A 259 -0.85 21.52 -10.46
C THR A 259 -0.63 23.00 -10.80
N GLY A 260 0.63 23.41 -10.96
CA GLY A 260 0.99 24.76 -11.36
C GLY A 260 0.50 25.10 -12.76
N LEU A 261 0.70 24.20 -13.74
CA LEU A 261 0.21 24.36 -15.11
C LEU A 261 -1.32 24.42 -15.17
N ALA A 262 -2.02 23.56 -14.42
CA ALA A 262 -3.48 23.59 -14.35
C ALA A 262 -4.00 24.93 -13.85
N LYS A 263 -3.35 25.56 -12.88
CA LYS A 263 -3.69 26.91 -12.40
C LYS A 263 -3.43 28.00 -13.43
N VAL A 264 -2.29 27.90 -14.13
CA VAL A 264 -1.96 28.85 -15.21
C VAL A 264 -3.00 28.75 -16.32
N ASN A 265 -3.41 27.54 -16.71
CA ASN A 265 -4.44 27.33 -17.74
C ASN A 265 -5.79 27.93 -17.38
N VAL A 266 -6.18 27.87 -16.10
CA VAL A 266 -7.43 28.50 -15.63
C VAL A 266 -7.32 30.02 -15.61
N ALA A 267 -6.13 30.57 -15.33
CA ALA A 267 -5.92 32.00 -15.16
C ALA A 267 -5.69 32.76 -16.48
N TYR A 268 -5.17 32.10 -17.52
CA TYR A 268 -4.75 32.73 -18.78
C TYR A 268 -5.35 32.03 -19.98
N SER A 269 -5.97 32.82 -20.89
CA SER A 269 -6.41 32.32 -22.18
C SER A 269 -5.25 32.14 -23.17
N LYS A 270 -4.26 33.05 -23.11
CA LYS A 270 -3.01 32.99 -23.88
C LYS A 270 -1.86 33.40 -23.01
N ILE A 271 -0.76 32.63 -23.04
CA ILE A 271 0.44 32.90 -22.26
C ILE A 271 1.67 32.40 -22.99
N SER A 272 2.79 33.15 -22.90
CA SER A 272 4.06 32.73 -23.49
C SER A 272 4.68 31.60 -22.67
N LEU A 273 5.40 30.65 -23.32
CA LEU A 273 6.11 29.56 -22.65
C LEU A 273 7.18 30.07 -21.69
N ASN A 274 7.77 31.23 -21.99
CA ASN A 274 8.74 31.87 -21.11
C ASN A 274 8.12 32.36 -19.78
N ASP A 275 6.91 32.92 -19.84
CA ASP A 275 6.18 33.38 -18.64
C ASP A 275 5.69 32.19 -17.80
N ILE A 276 5.33 31.09 -18.46
CA ILE A 276 5.01 29.84 -17.76
C ILE A 276 6.23 29.35 -16.96
N ALA A 277 7.43 29.36 -17.57
CA ALA A 277 8.66 28.98 -16.89
C ALA A 277 8.99 29.84 -15.67
N LEU A 278 8.77 31.17 -15.78
CA LEU A 278 8.96 32.10 -14.68
C LEU A 278 7.98 31.83 -13.53
N LYS A 279 6.70 31.60 -13.87
CA LYS A 279 5.65 31.33 -12.87
C LYS A 279 5.80 29.99 -12.17
N LEU A 280 6.33 28.99 -12.86
CA LEU A 280 6.62 27.66 -12.28
C LEU A 280 7.96 27.62 -11.53
N GLY A 281 8.77 28.68 -11.56
CA GLY A 281 10.09 28.72 -10.94
C GLY A 281 11.16 27.88 -11.66
N LEU A 282 10.91 27.44 -12.90
CA LEU A 282 11.82 26.58 -13.65
C LEU A 282 13.10 27.29 -14.08
N LYS A 283 13.09 28.62 -14.25
CA LYS A 283 14.26 29.40 -14.68
C LYS A 283 15.34 29.56 -13.58
N LYS A 284 14.98 29.42 -12.31
CA LYS A 284 15.95 29.58 -11.20
C LYS A 284 16.82 28.36 -10.99
N ASP A 285 16.37 27.17 -11.36
CA ASP A 285 17.14 25.92 -11.19
C ASP A 285 18.24 25.76 -12.27
N VAL A 286 18.19 26.52 -13.35
CA VAL A 286 19.14 26.42 -14.48
C VAL A 286 20.37 27.27 -14.25
N ASP A 287 20.29 28.32 -13.42
CA ASP A 287 21.42 29.23 -13.17
C ASP A 287 22.47 28.64 -12.23
N MET A 288 22.24 27.52 -11.56
CA MET A 288 23.17 26.89 -10.61
C MET A 288 24.03 25.77 -11.20
N SER A 289 23.83 25.35 -12.45
CA SER A 289 24.70 24.38 -13.11
C SER A 289 25.01 24.79 -14.55
N ASN A 290 26.20 25.47 -14.70
CA ASN A 290 26.93 25.74 -15.94
C ASN A 290 26.50 26.94 -16.81
N THR A 291 27.30 28.01 -16.62
CA THR A 291 28.00 28.81 -17.65
C THR A 291 27.63 28.50 -19.10
N SER A 292 27.19 29.57 -19.76
CA SER A 292 27.37 29.85 -21.17
C SER A 292 26.88 28.82 -22.19
N SER A 293 25.94 29.26 -22.92
CA SER A 293 25.43 28.77 -24.21
C SER A 293 24.12 27.93 -24.11
N ASN A 294 23.13 28.52 -24.69
CA ASN A 294 21.89 27.94 -25.22
C ASN A 294 20.59 28.27 -24.49
N ASN A 295 20.13 29.52 -24.65
CA ASN A 295 18.73 29.89 -24.41
C ASN A 295 17.73 29.03 -25.24
N ILE A 296 18.19 28.41 -26.31
CA ILE A 296 17.42 27.56 -27.22
C ILE A 296 17.03 26.23 -26.56
N ASN A 297 17.92 25.68 -25.72
CA ASN A 297 17.61 24.36 -25.07
C ASN A 297 16.61 24.44 -23.92
N ASN A 298 16.39 25.63 -23.33
CA ASN A 298 15.46 25.81 -22.23
C ASN A 298 14.00 25.94 -22.70
N GLU A 299 13.77 26.52 -23.86
CA GLU A 299 12.43 26.66 -24.46
C GLU A 299 11.90 25.29 -24.87
N GLY A 300 12.67 24.46 -25.56
CA GLY A 300 12.31 23.11 -25.92
C GLY A 300 12.03 22.19 -24.71
N ALA A 301 12.73 22.39 -23.59
CA ALA A 301 12.46 21.66 -22.36
C ALA A 301 11.09 22.03 -21.74
N ILE A 302 10.73 23.32 -21.80
CA ILE A 302 9.45 23.80 -21.27
C ILE A 302 8.28 23.35 -22.16
N GLU A 303 8.46 23.42 -23.50
CA GLU A 303 7.49 22.89 -24.47
C GLU A 303 7.20 21.42 -24.21
N CYS A 304 8.24 20.60 -24.02
CA CYS A 304 8.09 19.18 -23.68
C CYS A 304 7.31 18.95 -22.39
N VAL A 305 7.53 19.78 -21.36
CA VAL A 305 6.82 19.67 -20.08
C VAL A 305 5.34 20.03 -20.26
N VAL A 306 5.03 21.11 -20.98
CA VAL A 306 3.65 21.53 -21.26
C VAL A 306 2.94 20.50 -22.16
N ALA A 307 3.58 20.08 -23.26
CA ALA A 307 3.05 19.05 -24.15
C ALA A 307 2.74 17.73 -23.42
N LYS A 308 3.61 17.34 -22.48
CA LYS A 308 3.37 16.18 -21.64
C LYS A 308 2.19 16.36 -20.69
N ALA A 309 1.99 17.57 -20.15
CA ALA A 309 0.85 17.87 -19.30
C ALA A 309 -0.48 17.85 -20.08
N ILE A 310 -0.45 18.30 -21.33
CA ILE A 310 -1.60 18.22 -22.24
C ILE A 310 -1.92 16.77 -22.59
N ARG A 311 -0.89 15.99 -22.96
CA ARG A 311 -1.05 14.56 -23.26
C ARG A 311 -1.60 13.77 -22.07
N ASP A 312 -1.14 14.08 -20.87
CA ASP A 312 -1.58 13.43 -19.63
C ASP A 312 -2.99 13.92 -19.18
N GLY A 313 -3.64 14.82 -19.94
CA GLY A 313 -4.97 15.36 -19.65
C GLY A 313 -5.04 16.28 -18.42
N ALA A 314 -3.89 16.82 -17.97
CA ALA A 314 -3.85 17.73 -16.84
C ALA A 314 -4.24 19.15 -17.19
N VAL A 315 -4.02 19.52 -18.45
CA VAL A 315 -4.26 20.84 -19.02
C VAL A 315 -4.92 20.64 -20.38
N ASP A 316 -5.99 21.36 -20.63
CA ASP A 316 -6.66 21.41 -21.94
C ASP A 316 -6.23 22.69 -22.65
N ALA A 317 -5.19 22.59 -23.47
CA ALA A 317 -4.59 23.71 -24.16
C ALA A 317 -3.94 23.26 -25.48
N GLN A 318 -3.67 24.20 -26.36
CA GLN A 318 -2.91 24.02 -27.59
C GLN A 318 -1.61 24.83 -27.52
N ILE A 319 -0.54 24.29 -28.08
CA ILE A 319 0.76 24.97 -28.17
C ILE A 319 0.96 25.37 -29.64
N ASP A 320 1.20 26.65 -29.85
CA ASP A 320 1.70 27.16 -31.11
C ASP A 320 3.24 27.23 -31.04
N PHE A 321 3.90 26.36 -31.80
CA PHE A 321 5.36 26.23 -31.78
C PHE A 321 6.06 27.37 -32.49
N GLU A 322 5.42 28.06 -33.44
CA GLU A 322 6.02 29.17 -34.18
C GLU A 322 6.09 30.42 -33.31
N THR A 323 5.05 30.70 -32.53
CA THR A 323 4.96 31.87 -31.66
C THR A 323 5.42 31.60 -30.24
N GLY A 324 5.60 30.33 -29.83
CA GLY A 324 5.93 29.94 -28.47
C GLY A 324 4.85 30.29 -27.45
N ILE A 325 3.57 30.28 -27.87
CA ILE A 325 2.41 30.65 -27.05
C ILE A 325 1.56 29.40 -26.75
N MET A 326 1.16 29.26 -25.49
CA MET A 326 0.15 28.30 -25.08
C MET A 326 -1.22 29.02 -25.09
N THR A 327 -2.21 28.44 -25.77
CA THR A 327 -3.60 28.89 -25.79
C THR A 327 -4.46 27.89 -25.04
N SER A 328 -5.18 28.35 -24.02
CA SER A 328 -6.15 27.52 -23.28
C SER A 328 -7.38 27.30 -24.16
N ASN A 329 -7.85 26.05 -24.25
CA ASN A 329 -9.12 25.76 -24.87
C ASN A 329 -10.26 26.25 -23.98
N GLU A 330 -11.32 26.79 -24.59
CA GLU A 330 -12.52 27.15 -23.85
C GLU A 330 -13.14 25.89 -23.24
N THR A 331 -13.61 26.02 -22.01
CA THR A 331 -14.35 24.95 -21.33
C THR A 331 -15.66 24.72 -22.05
N LYS A 332 -15.73 23.72 -22.92
CA LYS A 332 -16.98 23.29 -23.55
C LYS A 332 -17.88 22.66 -22.47
N ASP A 333 -19.18 22.99 -22.54
CA ASP A 333 -20.15 22.33 -21.67
C ASP A 333 -20.18 20.83 -21.97
N ALA A 334 -19.60 20.04 -21.06
CA ALA A 334 -19.51 18.59 -21.22
C ALA A 334 -20.89 17.91 -21.32
N TYR A 335 -21.90 18.51 -20.73
CA TYR A 335 -23.29 17.99 -20.78
C TYR A 335 -24.00 18.28 -22.10
N GLY A 336 -23.53 19.26 -22.86
CA GLY A 336 -24.00 19.56 -24.21
C GLY A 336 -23.37 18.67 -25.30
N THR A 337 -22.39 17.82 -24.94
CA THR A 337 -21.68 16.90 -25.85
C THR A 337 -22.08 15.45 -25.61
N SER A 338 -21.67 14.53 -26.52
CA SER A 338 -21.88 13.06 -26.37
C SER A 338 -20.98 12.42 -25.28
N LEU A 339 -20.02 13.14 -24.73
CA LEU A 339 -19.05 12.63 -23.75
C LEU A 339 -19.68 11.90 -22.55
N PRO A 340 -20.72 12.42 -21.88
CA PRO A 340 -21.36 11.69 -20.79
C PRO A 340 -21.97 10.37 -21.23
N ALA A 341 -22.60 10.33 -22.41
CA ALA A 341 -23.19 9.11 -22.97
C ALA A 341 -22.11 8.07 -23.27
N GLU A 342 -20.98 8.48 -23.84
CA GLU A 342 -19.83 7.59 -24.12
C GLU A 342 -19.23 7.00 -22.85
N VAL A 343 -19.04 7.81 -21.80
CA VAL A 343 -18.52 7.34 -20.51
C VAL A 343 -19.49 6.34 -19.84
N PHE A 344 -20.79 6.61 -19.91
CA PHE A 344 -21.79 5.66 -19.39
C PHE A 344 -21.84 4.38 -20.23
N HIS A 345 -21.73 4.47 -21.54
CA HIS A 345 -21.66 3.31 -22.42
C HIS A 345 -20.46 2.42 -22.09
N GLN A 346 -19.28 3.00 -21.91
CA GLN A 346 -18.09 2.25 -21.49
C GLN A 346 -18.28 1.54 -20.15
N ARG A 347 -18.92 2.20 -19.18
CA ARG A 347 -19.22 1.56 -17.87
C ARG A 347 -20.21 0.41 -18.00
N VAL A 348 -21.25 0.57 -18.80
CA VAL A 348 -22.24 -0.48 -19.06
C VAL A 348 -21.57 -1.65 -19.75
N ALA A 349 -20.78 -1.42 -20.80
CA ALA A 349 -20.03 -2.46 -21.49
C ALA A 349 -19.12 -3.24 -20.53
N TYR A 350 -18.35 -2.51 -19.69
CA TYR A 350 -17.51 -3.15 -18.66
C TYR A 350 -18.33 -4.02 -17.68
N CYS A 351 -19.47 -3.54 -17.21
CA CYS A 351 -20.32 -4.33 -16.30
C CYS A 351 -20.87 -5.59 -16.98
N LEU A 352 -21.25 -5.50 -18.24
CA LEU A 352 -21.70 -6.65 -19.05
C LEU A 352 -20.58 -7.65 -19.25
N ASP A 353 -19.36 -7.21 -19.57
CA ASP A 353 -18.20 -8.08 -19.73
C ASP A 353 -17.88 -8.82 -18.43
N VAL A 354 -17.83 -8.12 -17.29
CA VAL A 354 -17.63 -8.73 -15.97
C VAL A 354 -18.75 -9.74 -15.65
N HIS A 355 -20.01 -9.41 -15.95
CA HIS A 355 -21.13 -10.34 -15.76
C HIS A 355 -20.94 -11.60 -16.60
N ASN A 356 -20.61 -11.46 -17.89
CA ASN A 356 -20.36 -12.59 -18.80
C ASN A 356 -19.17 -13.44 -18.35
N GLU A 357 -18.09 -12.81 -17.85
CA GLU A 357 -16.95 -13.55 -17.30
C GLU A 357 -17.32 -14.33 -16.04
N CYS A 358 -18.12 -13.75 -15.14
CA CYS A 358 -18.63 -14.43 -13.97
C CYS A 358 -19.49 -15.65 -14.34
N GLN A 359 -20.38 -15.49 -15.33
CA GLN A 359 -21.19 -16.60 -15.82
C GLN A 359 -20.33 -17.72 -16.44
N ARG A 360 -19.33 -17.35 -17.25
CA ARG A 360 -18.38 -18.31 -17.83
C ARG A 360 -17.61 -19.06 -16.74
N ALA A 361 -17.12 -18.33 -15.71
CA ALA A 361 -16.39 -18.92 -14.61
C ALA A 361 -17.24 -19.94 -13.83
N MET A 362 -18.53 -19.62 -13.56
CA MET A 362 -19.46 -20.56 -12.93
C MET A 362 -19.70 -21.81 -13.77
N ARG A 363 -19.88 -21.67 -15.09
CA ARG A 363 -20.04 -22.83 -16.00
C ARG A 363 -18.79 -23.71 -16.05
N TYR A 364 -17.58 -23.10 -16.01
CA TYR A 364 -16.33 -23.87 -15.98
C TYR A 364 -16.15 -24.63 -14.67
N ALA A 365 -16.54 -24.07 -13.54
CA ALA A 365 -16.47 -24.73 -12.23
C ALA A 365 -17.32 -26.01 -12.19
N GLU A 366 -18.53 -25.99 -12.76
CA GLU A 366 -19.38 -27.18 -12.90
C GLU A 366 -18.78 -28.25 -13.83
N LYS A 367 -18.21 -27.83 -14.96
CA LYS A 367 -17.58 -28.76 -15.91
C LYS A 367 -16.30 -29.42 -15.39
N SER A 368 -15.59 -28.78 -14.47
CA SER A 368 -14.37 -29.36 -13.89
C SER A 368 -14.64 -30.45 -12.86
N SER A 369 -15.79 -30.40 -12.18
CA SER A 369 -16.15 -31.41 -11.18
C SER A 369 -16.73 -32.71 -11.81
N ASN A 370 -17.33 -32.62 -13.00
CA ASN A 370 -18.00 -33.76 -13.66
C ASN A 370 -17.15 -34.49 -14.70
N LYS A 371 -15.92 -34.02 -14.99
CA LYS A 371 -15.10 -34.61 -16.04
C LYS A 371 -14.46 -35.96 -15.72
N THR A 372 -14.66 -36.50 -14.54
CA THR A 372 -13.92 -37.71 -14.15
C THR A 372 -14.65 -39.03 -14.36
N ASN A 373 -15.98 -39.07 -14.62
CA ASN A 373 -16.68 -40.36 -14.75
C ASN A 373 -17.95 -40.40 -15.66
N GLU A 374 -18.16 -39.44 -16.55
CA GLU A 374 -19.29 -39.54 -17.47
C GLU A 374 -18.98 -40.60 -18.58
N THR A 375 -19.79 -41.65 -18.62
CA THR A 375 -19.81 -42.62 -19.72
C THR A 375 -20.25 -41.93 -21.02
N LYS A 376 -19.78 -42.45 -22.15
CA LYS A 376 -20.15 -41.91 -23.49
C LYS A 376 -21.66 -41.79 -23.67
N GLU A 377 -22.44 -42.68 -23.06
CA GLU A 377 -23.89 -42.74 -23.15
C GLU A 377 -24.58 -41.59 -22.36
N GLU A 378 -24.03 -41.21 -21.20
CA GLU A 378 -24.54 -40.09 -20.40
C GLU A 378 -24.26 -38.73 -21.09
N ARG A 379 -23.15 -38.67 -21.83
CA ARG A 379 -22.79 -37.49 -22.62
C ARG A 379 -23.69 -37.31 -23.83
N MET A 380 -24.08 -38.40 -24.48
CA MET A 380 -25.05 -38.38 -25.59
C MET A 380 -26.43 -37.98 -25.12
N LYS A 381 -26.91 -38.56 -24.04
CA LYS A 381 -28.20 -38.18 -23.43
C LYS A 381 -28.27 -36.69 -23.05
N ARG A 382 -27.20 -36.15 -22.55
CA ARG A 382 -27.14 -34.73 -22.17
C ARG A 382 -27.12 -33.80 -23.39
N LEU A 383 -26.53 -34.21 -24.48
CA LEU A 383 -26.59 -33.48 -25.75
C LEU A 383 -28.00 -33.53 -26.36
N GLU A 384 -28.68 -34.67 -26.29
CA GLU A 384 -30.08 -34.82 -26.70
C GLU A 384 -31.02 -33.98 -25.85
N ASP A 385 -30.82 -33.93 -24.53
CA ASP A 385 -31.59 -33.07 -23.61
C ASP A 385 -31.34 -31.58 -23.85
N GLU A 386 -30.07 -31.18 -24.16
CA GLU A 386 -29.71 -29.79 -24.49
C GLU A 386 -30.29 -29.36 -25.85
N GLU A 387 -30.37 -30.28 -26.84
CA GLU A 387 -31.00 -30.04 -28.16
C GLU A 387 -32.54 -29.93 -28.02
N ALA A 388 -33.16 -30.80 -27.25
CA ALA A 388 -34.60 -30.73 -26.98
C ALA A 388 -35.00 -29.46 -26.24
N LEU A 389 -34.16 -28.97 -25.30
CA LEU A 389 -34.37 -27.72 -24.59
C LEU A 389 -34.21 -26.49 -25.49
N ARG A 390 -33.37 -26.59 -26.49
CA ARG A 390 -33.15 -25.56 -27.48
C ARG A 390 -34.31 -25.46 -28.48
N GLU A 391 -34.81 -26.62 -28.95
CA GLU A 391 -36.01 -26.69 -29.80
C GLU A 391 -37.24 -26.13 -29.03
N PHE A 392 -37.38 -26.46 -27.77
CA PHE A 392 -38.46 -25.92 -26.93
C PHE A 392 -38.41 -24.40 -26.74
N MET A 393 -37.19 -23.82 -26.64
CA MET A 393 -37.03 -22.36 -26.51
C MET A 393 -37.22 -21.66 -27.86
N GLU A 394 -36.88 -22.29 -28.97
CA GLU A 394 -37.14 -21.73 -30.31
C GLU A 394 -38.65 -21.78 -30.66
N GLU A 395 -39.41 -22.80 -30.18
CA GLU A 395 -40.84 -22.84 -30.36
C GLU A 395 -41.61 -21.82 -29.49
N GLU A 396 -41.07 -21.39 -28.32
CA GLU A 396 -41.63 -20.32 -27.51
C GLU A 396 -41.36 -18.92 -28.09
N GLU A 397 -40.24 -18.71 -28.82
CA GLU A 397 -39.95 -17.42 -29.46
C GLU A 397 -40.80 -17.16 -30.70
N ASP A 398 -41.31 -18.23 -31.36
CA ASP A 398 -42.23 -18.11 -32.53
C ASP A 398 -43.68 -17.83 -32.13
N TYR A 399 -44.02 -17.83 -30.82
CA TYR A 399 -45.37 -17.56 -30.28
C TYR A 399 -45.52 -16.16 -29.70
N PHE A 400 -44.49 -15.30 -29.71
CA PHE A 400 -44.55 -13.92 -29.30
C PHE A 400 -44.11 -13.00 -30.43
#